data_a03c6ddaa0f51a38812f6066234d2e18
#
_entry.id   a03c6ddaa0f51a38812f6066234d2e18
#
_cell.length_a   1.000
_cell.length_b   1.000
_cell.length_c   1.000
_cell.angle_alpha   90.00
_cell.angle_beta   90.00
_cell.angle_gamma   90.00
#
_symmetry.space_group_name_H-M   'P 1'
#
loop_
_entity.id
_entity.type
_entity.pdbx_description
1 polymer ?
#
loop_
_entity_poly.entity_id
_entity_poly.type
_entity_poly.pdbx_seq_one_letter_code
_entity_poly.pdbx_strand_id
1 'polypeptide(L)'
;MNINLVKENNVLTIALEGRLDTNTSPALEEEINNMDLDVKELVLDIKGLEYISSAGLRVILSAQKKMNKIGSMKVINVCDSIMEIFEITGFVDILVIE
;
A
#
# COMPACT_ATOMS: atom_id res chain seq x y z
N MET A 1 -3.33 -2.44 13.90
CA MET A 1 -3.09 -1.51 12.79
C MET A 1 -4.35 -0.73 12.49
N ASN A 2 -4.21 0.56 12.25
CA ASN A 2 -5.34 1.38 11.84
C ASN A 2 -5.28 1.58 10.33
N ILE A 3 -6.44 1.46 9.70
CA ILE A 3 -6.58 1.68 8.26
C ILE A 3 -7.63 2.76 8.06
N ASN A 4 -7.25 3.87 7.43
CA ASN A 4 -8.15 4.97 7.13
C ASN A 4 -8.28 5.12 5.63
N LEU A 5 -9.51 5.18 5.16
CA LEU A 5 -9.83 5.26 3.74
C LEU A 5 -10.45 6.61 3.43
N VAL A 6 -9.90 7.29 2.43
CA VAL A 6 -10.49 8.54 1.91
C VAL A 6 -10.58 8.40 0.41
N LYS A 7 -11.80 8.50 -0.12
CA LYS A 7 -12.01 8.44 -1.56
C LYS A 7 -12.52 9.79 -2.05
N GLU A 8 -11.84 10.35 -3.04
CA GLU A 8 -12.24 11.58 -3.71
C GLU A 8 -12.17 11.34 -5.22
N ASN A 9 -13.32 11.46 -5.88
CA ASN A 9 -13.43 11.16 -7.31
C ASN A 9 -12.96 9.73 -7.56
N ASN A 10 -11.94 9.54 -8.40
CA ASN A 10 -11.41 8.22 -8.71
C ASN A 10 -10.10 7.90 -7.98
N VAL A 11 -9.77 8.66 -6.94
CA VAL A 11 -8.57 8.45 -6.12
C VAL A 11 -8.96 7.89 -4.77
N LEU A 12 -8.39 6.73 -4.42
CA LEU A 12 -8.53 6.16 -3.09
C LEU A 12 -7.20 6.29 -2.35
N THR A 13 -7.22 6.94 -1.19
CA THR A 13 -6.06 7.02 -0.30
C THR A 13 -6.29 6.11 0.89
N ILE A 14 -5.36 5.20 1.10
CA ILE A 14 -5.36 4.29 2.25
C ILE A 14 -4.20 4.69 3.15
N ALA A 15 -4.51 5.20 4.33
CA ALA A 15 -3.50 5.58 5.33
C ALA A 15 -3.37 4.44 6.34
N LEU A 16 -2.15 3.99 6.57
CA LEU A 16 -1.84 2.89 7.47
C LEU A 16 -1.05 3.39 8.67
N GLU A 17 -1.43 2.92 9.87
CA GLU A 17 -0.70 3.21 11.10
C GLU A 17 -0.44 1.91 11.86
N GLY A 18 0.76 1.77 12.38
CA GLY A 18 1.16 0.61 13.18
C GLY A 18 2.00 -0.38 12.40
N ARG A 19 1.65 -1.64 12.47
CA ARG A 19 2.45 -2.73 11.92
C ARG A 19 1.67 -3.46 10.82
N LEU A 20 2.28 -3.59 9.66
CA LEU A 20 1.73 -4.39 8.57
C LEU A 20 2.45 -5.73 8.57
N ASP A 21 1.87 -6.70 9.23
CA ASP A 21 2.46 -8.03 9.44
C ASP A 21 1.50 -9.13 9.02
N THR A 22 1.82 -10.38 9.37
CA THR A 22 1.01 -11.54 9.00
C THR A 22 -0.41 -11.44 9.55
N ASN A 23 -0.59 -10.84 10.72
CA ASN A 23 -1.91 -10.74 11.35
C ASN A 23 -2.76 -9.59 10.79
N THR A 24 -2.13 -8.52 10.35
CA THR A 24 -2.84 -7.31 9.88
C THR A 24 -2.95 -7.23 8.35
N SER A 25 -2.06 -7.89 7.63
CA SER A 25 -2.06 -7.86 6.16
C SER A 25 -3.39 -8.29 5.53
N PRO A 26 -4.12 -9.29 6.07
CA PRO A 26 -5.41 -9.67 5.51
C PRO A 26 -6.43 -8.52 5.50
N ALA A 27 -6.40 -7.64 6.50
CA ALA A 27 -7.32 -6.51 6.56
C ALA A 27 -7.05 -5.52 5.42
N LEU A 28 -5.78 -5.25 5.13
CA LEU A 28 -5.41 -4.38 4.01
C LEU A 28 -5.80 -5.04 2.68
N GLU A 29 -5.53 -6.33 2.54
CA GLU A 29 -5.87 -7.06 1.33
C GLU A 29 -7.37 -7.00 1.06
N GLU A 30 -8.19 -7.14 2.11
CA GLU A 30 -9.65 -7.06 1.99
C GLU A 30 -10.09 -5.68 1.49
N GLU A 31 -9.51 -4.61 2.02
CA GLU A 31 -9.85 -3.26 1.57
C GLU A 31 -9.49 -3.04 0.11
N ILE A 32 -8.35 -3.56 -0.33
CA ILE A 32 -7.93 -3.46 -1.73
C ILE A 32 -8.86 -4.27 -2.63
N ASN A 33 -9.24 -5.46 -2.21
CA ASN A 33 -10.12 -6.31 -3.00
C ASN A 33 -11.55 -5.77 -3.10
N ASN A 34 -11.98 -5.00 -2.09
CA ASN A 34 -13.33 -4.44 -2.03
C ASN A 34 -13.43 -3.00 -2.53
N MET A 35 -12.35 -2.42 -3.03
CA MET A 35 -12.42 -1.04 -3.50
C MET A 35 -13.32 -0.91 -4.73
N ASP A 36 -13.94 0.26 -4.86
CA ASP A 36 -14.87 0.55 -5.95
C ASP A 36 -14.20 0.42 -7.32
N LEU A 37 -14.98 0.00 -8.32
CA LEU A 37 -14.48 -0.19 -9.69
C LEU A 37 -14.07 1.10 -10.37
N ASP A 38 -14.52 2.24 -9.89
CA ASP A 38 -14.18 3.53 -10.47
C ASP A 38 -12.85 4.09 -9.93
N VAL A 39 -12.20 3.41 -9.00
CA VAL A 39 -10.88 3.81 -8.51
C VAL A 39 -9.85 3.62 -9.61
N LYS A 40 -9.19 4.71 -10.00
CA LYS A 40 -8.13 4.69 -11.03
C LYS A 40 -6.76 5.00 -10.47
N GLU A 41 -6.71 5.56 -9.26
CA GLU A 41 -5.44 5.80 -8.57
C GLU A 41 -5.57 5.36 -7.12
N LEU A 42 -4.62 4.54 -6.69
CA LEU A 42 -4.52 4.08 -5.30
C LEU A 42 -3.29 4.73 -4.68
N VAL A 43 -3.49 5.45 -3.58
CA VAL A 43 -2.40 6.07 -2.84
C VAL A 43 -2.29 5.35 -1.50
N LEU A 44 -1.13 4.76 -1.23
CA LEU A 44 -0.84 4.18 0.08
C LEU A 44 -0.01 5.19 0.86
N ASP A 45 -0.62 5.77 1.90
CA ASP A 45 0.07 6.69 2.80
C ASP A 45 0.55 5.90 4.01
N ILE A 46 1.85 5.66 4.06
CA ILE A 46 2.43 4.84 5.12
C ILE A 46 3.22 5.67 6.15
N LYS A 47 2.85 6.92 6.31
CA LYS A 47 3.48 7.80 7.30
C LYS A 47 3.50 7.21 8.70
N GLY A 48 2.40 6.57 9.11
CA GLY A 48 2.26 5.96 10.44
C GLY A 48 2.73 4.53 10.53
N LEU A 49 3.26 3.95 9.46
CA LEU A 49 3.65 2.55 9.44
C LEU A 49 5.04 2.37 10.08
N GLU A 50 5.12 1.50 11.08
CA GLU A 50 6.36 1.27 11.85
C GLU A 50 7.10 0.02 11.42
N TYR A 51 6.40 -0.91 10.76
CA TYR A 51 6.96 -2.21 10.43
C TYR A 51 6.20 -2.84 9.26
N ILE A 52 6.92 -3.55 8.41
CA ILE A 52 6.32 -4.31 7.33
C ILE A 52 6.98 -5.69 7.25
N SER A 53 6.16 -6.75 7.20
CA SER A 53 6.63 -8.12 7.05
C SER A 53 6.57 -8.56 5.59
N SER A 54 7.06 -9.78 5.32
CA SER A 54 6.96 -10.35 3.97
C SER A 54 5.50 -10.51 3.54
N ALA A 55 4.59 -10.80 4.47
CA ALA A 55 3.16 -10.87 4.17
C ALA A 55 2.62 -9.50 3.73
N GLY A 56 3.06 -8.43 4.41
CA GLY A 56 2.68 -7.07 4.05
C GLY A 56 3.23 -6.68 2.67
N LEU A 57 4.48 -7.00 2.41
CA LEU A 57 5.09 -6.75 1.11
C LEU A 57 4.33 -7.45 -0.01
N ARG A 58 3.87 -8.67 0.24
CA ARG A 58 3.08 -9.43 -0.74
C ARG A 58 1.77 -8.74 -1.07
N VAL A 59 1.08 -8.20 -0.07
CA VAL A 59 -0.18 -7.46 -0.28
C VAL A 59 0.08 -6.20 -1.09
N ILE A 60 1.13 -5.46 -0.79
CA ILE A 60 1.50 -4.25 -1.54
C ILE A 60 1.82 -4.61 -3.00
N LEU A 61 2.55 -5.70 -3.22
CA LEU A 61 2.88 -6.16 -4.57
C LEU A 61 1.61 -6.53 -5.34
N SER A 62 0.69 -7.25 -4.70
CA SER A 62 -0.60 -7.60 -5.33
C SER A 62 -1.40 -6.36 -5.70
N ALA A 63 -1.41 -5.36 -4.83
CA ALA A 63 -2.10 -4.10 -5.09
C ALA A 63 -1.50 -3.40 -6.31
N GLN A 64 -0.16 -3.35 -6.40
CA GLN A 64 0.51 -2.74 -7.54
C GLN A 64 0.17 -3.45 -8.84
N LYS A 65 0.18 -4.78 -8.84
CA LYS A 65 -0.18 -5.56 -10.03
C LYS A 65 -1.61 -5.31 -10.45
N LYS A 66 -2.54 -5.23 -9.50
CA LYS A 66 -3.93 -4.93 -9.78
C LYS A 66 -4.07 -3.55 -10.39
N MET A 67 -3.43 -2.55 -9.80
CA MET A 67 -3.54 -1.18 -10.26
C MET A 67 -2.85 -0.97 -11.62
N ASN A 68 -1.82 -1.73 -11.93
CA ASN A 68 -1.20 -1.67 -13.26
C ASN A 68 -2.17 -2.01 -14.38
N LYS A 69 -3.22 -2.77 -14.07
CA LYS A 69 -4.22 -3.19 -15.06
C LYS A 69 -5.35 -2.17 -15.23
N ILE A 70 -5.65 -1.39 -14.18
CA ILE A 70 -6.82 -0.52 -14.16
C ILE A 70 -6.50 0.96 -13.96
N GLY A 71 -5.27 1.28 -13.59
CA GLY A 71 -4.89 2.66 -13.34
C GLY A 71 -3.46 2.78 -12.86
N SER A 72 -3.27 3.43 -11.72
CA SER A 72 -1.95 3.64 -11.13
C SER A 72 -1.98 3.53 -9.61
N MET A 73 -0.80 3.32 -9.03
CA MET A 73 -0.63 3.29 -7.59
C MET A 73 0.66 4.01 -7.21
N LYS A 74 0.63 4.70 -6.08
CA LYS A 74 1.86 5.27 -5.51
C LYS A 74 1.86 5.07 -4.00
N VAL A 75 3.06 5.03 -3.44
CA VAL A 75 3.30 4.93 -2.00
C VAL A 75 3.96 6.22 -1.55
N ILE A 76 3.39 6.85 -0.53
CA ILE A 76 3.88 8.14 -0.05
C ILE A 76 4.25 8.07 1.42
N ASN A 77 5.10 9.01 1.84
CA ASN A 77 5.52 9.16 3.24
C ASN A 77 6.23 7.91 3.79
N VAL A 78 7.15 7.38 3.00
CA VAL A 78 7.93 6.20 3.38
C VAL A 78 9.06 6.61 4.32
N CYS A 79 9.08 6.08 5.54
CA CYS A 79 10.17 6.35 6.46
C CYS A 79 11.44 5.58 6.07
N ASP A 80 12.58 5.99 6.63
CA ASP A 80 13.88 5.43 6.23
C ASP A 80 13.97 3.93 6.44
N SER A 81 13.43 3.40 7.53
CA SER A 81 13.52 1.96 7.81
C SER A 81 12.73 1.13 6.82
N ILE A 82 11.57 1.64 6.38
CA ILE A 82 10.75 0.94 5.39
C ILE A 82 11.34 1.12 4.00
N MET A 83 11.88 2.29 3.70
CA MET A 83 12.57 2.51 2.44
C MET A 83 13.73 1.54 2.27
N GLU A 84 14.48 1.29 3.35
CA GLU A 84 15.58 0.32 3.33
C GLU A 84 15.09 -1.08 2.97
N ILE A 85 13.92 -1.48 3.51
CA ILE A 85 13.31 -2.77 3.18
C ILE A 85 12.94 -2.79 1.70
N PHE A 86 12.36 -1.73 1.17
CA PHE A 86 12.01 -1.65 -0.25
C PHE A 86 13.26 -1.74 -1.14
N GLU A 87 14.36 -1.14 -0.72
CA GLU A 87 15.62 -1.21 -1.47
C GLU A 87 16.19 -2.62 -1.46
N ILE A 88 16.26 -3.27 -0.28
CA ILE A 88 16.81 -4.61 -0.13
C ILE A 88 15.98 -5.65 -0.90
N THR A 89 14.66 -5.49 -0.91
CA THR A 89 13.76 -6.44 -1.59
C THR A 89 13.59 -6.15 -3.08
N GLY A 90 14.11 -5.03 -3.58
CA GLY A 90 13.94 -4.63 -4.97
C GLY A 90 12.59 -3.96 -5.26
N PHE A 91 11.79 -3.68 -4.24
CA PHE A 91 10.48 -3.06 -4.42
C PHE A 91 10.57 -1.63 -4.95
N VAL A 92 11.72 -0.95 -4.74
CA VAL A 92 11.92 0.40 -5.30
C VAL A 92 11.82 0.42 -6.82
N ASP A 93 12.10 -0.71 -7.48
CA ASP A 93 12.01 -0.82 -8.93
C ASP A 93 10.60 -1.20 -9.41
N ILE A 94 9.73 -1.61 -8.49
CA ILE A 94 8.37 -2.06 -8.78
C ILE A 94 7.35 -0.99 -8.43
N LEU A 95 7.56 -0.33 -7.28
CA LEU A 95 6.63 0.67 -6.75
C LEU A 95 6.97 2.08 -7.24
N VAL A 96 5.94 2.92 -7.37
CA VAL A 96 6.14 4.36 -7.52
C VAL A 96 6.15 4.95 -6.11
N ILE A 97 7.28 5.44 -5.68
CA ILE A 97 7.47 6.00 -4.33
C ILE A 97 7.67 7.49 -4.45
N GLU A 98 6.86 8.25 -3.71
CA GLU A 98 6.91 9.70 -3.71
C GLU A 98 7.07 10.29 -2.31
#